data_f4fe595a8551c1f2e482d2dcabc7110b
#
_entry.id   f4fe595a8551c1f2e482d2dcabc7110b
#
_cell.length_a   1.000
_cell.length_b   1.000
_cell.length_c   1.000
_cell.angle_alpha   90.00
_cell.angle_beta   90.00
_cell.angle_gamma   90.00
#
_symmetry.space_group_name_H-M   'P 1'
#
loop_
_entity.id
_entity.type
_entity.pdbx_description
1 polymer ?
#
loop_
_entity_poly.entity_id
_entity_poly.type
_entity_poly.pdbx_seq_one_letter_code
_entity_poly.pdbx_strand_id
1 'polypeptide(L)'
;MNTLKTKPCNIKSANELDKNDPLSNFRERFHFPKFNSNEPYIYLSGNSLGLQPDTAEQYVTEELEAWKRLGVDAHLEAKRPWLPYHEFLISLSAEIVGAKDNEVVVMNSLTVNLHLLMASFYRPKGVRKKILIEKQAFPSDRYAVQSQLRFHGNDPNEDLI
;
A
#
# COMPACT_ATOMS: atom_id res chain seq x y z
N MET A 1 -13.07 24.80 24.34
CA MET A 1 -12.80 23.35 24.55
C MET A 1 -14.11 22.60 24.33
N ASN A 2 -14.30 22.02 23.16
CA ASN A 2 -15.46 21.17 22.89
C ASN A 2 -15.22 19.82 23.57
N THR A 3 -15.89 19.59 24.69
CA THR A 3 -15.97 18.26 25.27
C THR A 3 -16.68 17.33 24.30
N LEU A 4 -15.94 16.47 23.63
CA LEU A 4 -16.49 15.33 22.89
C LEU A 4 -17.33 14.51 23.88
N LYS A 5 -18.66 14.71 23.85
CA LYS A 5 -19.58 13.81 24.55
C LYS A 5 -19.40 12.43 23.95
N THR A 6 -18.72 11.53 24.64
CA THR A 6 -18.56 10.14 24.23
C THR A 6 -19.96 9.53 24.15
N LYS A 7 -20.40 9.18 22.94
CA LYS A 7 -21.64 8.42 22.75
C LYS A 7 -21.48 7.05 23.45
N PRO A 8 -22.55 6.50 24.06
CA PRO A 8 -22.45 5.20 24.70
C PRO A 8 -22.09 4.12 23.66
N CYS A 9 -21.11 3.27 24.01
CA CYS A 9 -20.65 2.17 23.18
C CYS A 9 -21.68 1.02 23.22
N ASN A 10 -22.68 1.07 22.36
CA ASN A 10 -23.71 0.03 22.21
C ASN A 10 -24.21 -0.05 20.76
N ILE A 11 -24.91 -1.13 20.44
CA ILE A 11 -25.39 -1.42 19.07
C ILE A 11 -26.31 -0.31 18.53
N LYS A 12 -27.10 0.34 19.36
CA LYS A 12 -27.97 1.43 18.92
C LYS A 12 -27.17 2.62 18.44
N SER A 13 -26.12 3.00 19.18
CA SER A 13 -25.23 4.10 18.80
C SER A 13 -24.42 3.76 17.55
N ALA A 14 -23.98 2.50 17.39
CA ALA A 14 -23.31 2.04 16.18
C ALA A 14 -24.23 2.15 14.96
N ASN A 15 -25.44 1.64 15.04
CA ASN A 15 -26.42 1.72 13.94
C ASN A 15 -26.80 3.17 13.59
N GLU A 16 -26.84 4.09 14.56
CA GLU A 16 -27.04 5.51 14.29
C GLU A 16 -25.85 6.14 13.54
N LEU A 17 -24.64 5.75 13.89
CA LEU A 17 -23.42 6.22 13.20
C LEU A 17 -23.39 5.71 11.76
N ASP A 18 -23.63 4.41 11.55
CA ASP A 18 -23.65 3.80 10.22
C ASP A 18 -24.74 4.43 9.33
N LYS A 19 -25.92 4.71 9.88
CA LYS A 19 -27.02 5.35 9.14
C LYS A 19 -26.68 6.78 8.71
N ASN A 20 -25.88 7.47 9.48
CA ASN A 20 -25.49 8.88 9.23
C ASN A 20 -24.12 9.00 8.60
N ASP A 21 -23.44 7.90 8.23
CA ASP A 21 -22.16 7.93 7.59
C ASP A 21 -22.29 8.35 6.12
N PRO A 22 -21.72 9.51 5.73
CA PRO A 22 -21.74 9.96 4.35
C PRO A 22 -20.95 9.05 3.40
N LEU A 23 -20.10 8.18 3.92
CA LEU A 23 -19.28 7.24 3.16
C LEU A 23 -19.89 5.84 3.07
N SER A 24 -21.08 5.61 3.66
CA SER A 24 -21.71 4.28 3.72
C SER A 24 -21.84 3.60 2.34
N ASN A 25 -22.13 4.37 1.29
CA ASN A 25 -22.27 3.85 -0.07
C ASN A 25 -20.95 3.29 -0.65
N PHE A 26 -19.80 3.69 -0.14
CA PHE A 26 -18.52 3.17 -0.62
C PHE A 26 -18.31 1.70 -0.24
N ARG A 27 -19.02 1.20 0.78
CA ARG A 27 -18.95 -0.21 1.18
C ARG A 27 -19.36 -1.14 0.04
N GLU A 28 -20.35 -0.74 -0.77
CA GLU A 28 -20.88 -1.53 -1.88
C GLU A 28 -19.88 -1.66 -3.06
N ARG A 29 -18.84 -0.83 -3.07
CA ARG A 29 -17.78 -0.86 -4.10
C ARG A 29 -16.70 -1.92 -3.84
N PHE A 30 -16.86 -2.77 -2.82
CA PHE A 30 -15.87 -3.76 -2.43
C PHE A 30 -16.50 -5.13 -2.23
N HIS A 31 -15.79 -6.17 -2.66
CA HIS A 31 -16.19 -7.56 -2.43
C HIS A 31 -15.81 -8.01 -1.02
N PHE A 32 -16.80 -8.35 -0.22
CA PHE A 32 -16.61 -8.90 1.11
C PHE A 32 -16.53 -10.42 1.06
N PRO A 33 -15.53 -11.07 1.65
CA PRO A 33 -15.52 -12.51 1.84
C PRO A 33 -16.76 -12.97 2.63
N LYS A 34 -17.23 -14.18 2.36
CA LYS A 34 -18.43 -14.72 3.01
C LYS A 34 -18.08 -15.96 3.81
N PHE A 35 -18.79 -16.17 4.91
CA PHE A 35 -18.77 -17.42 5.65
C PHE A 35 -19.53 -18.53 4.90
N ASN A 36 -19.43 -19.77 5.40
CA ASN A 36 -20.19 -20.91 4.88
C ASN A 36 -21.72 -20.69 4.92
N SER A 37 -22.20 -19.83 5.82
CA SER A 37 -23.61 -19.38 5.92
C SER A 37 -23.99 -18.32 4.87
N ASN A 38 -23.11 -17.96 3.96
CA ASN A 38 -23.27 -16.87 3.00
C ASN A 38 -23.31 -15.45 3.63
N GLU A 39 -23.08 -15.32 4.93
CA GLU A 39 -22.96 -14.05 5.62
C GLU A 39 -21.62 -13.37 5.36
N PRO A 40 -21.57 -12.05 5.17
CA PRO A 40 -20.31 -11.34 4.96
C PRO A 40 -19.47 -11.30 6.24
N TYR A 41 -18.16 -11.41 6.08
CA TYR A 41 -17.21 -11.18 7.17
C TYR A 41 -17.27 -9.74 7.68
N ILE A 42 -17.06 -9.57 8.98
CA ILE A 42 -16.62 -8.29 9.55
C ILE A 42 -15.12 -8.17 9.24
N TYR A 43 -14.79 -7.50 8.14
CA TYR A 43 -13.42 -7.43 7.63
C TYR A 43 -12.70 -6.20 8.18
N LEU A 44 -11.76 -6.43 9.10
CA LEU A 44 -10.95 -5.38 9.75
C LEU A 44 -9.44 -5.53 9.45
N SER A 45 -9.07 -6.33 8.44
CA SER A 45 -7.67 -6.62 8.09
C SER A 45 -7.17 -5.82 6.87
N GLY A 46 -7.81 -4.68 6.56
CA GLY A 46 -7.44 -3.84 5.43
C GLY A 46 -6.01 -3.29 5.46
N ASN A 47 -5.39 -3.24 6.64
CA ASN A 47 -3.98 -2.89 6.82
C ASN A 47 -3.02 -3.93 6.24
N SER A 48 -3.43 -5.20 6.16
CA SER A 48 -2.64 -6.30 5.59
C SER A 48 -2.96 -6.50 4.11
N LEU A 49 -4.25 -6.67 3.79
CA LEU A 49 -4.76 -6.76 2.43
C LEU A 49 -6.12 -6.07 2.36
N GLY A 50 -6.25 -5.03 1.56
CA GLY A 50 -7.52 -4.38 1.30
C GLY A 50 -8.54 -5.32 0.63
N LEU A 51 -9.82 -5.02 0.81
CA LEU A 51 -10.87 -5.71 0.05
C LEU A 51 -10.71 -5.40 -1.45
N GLN A 52 -11.05 -6.38 -2.29
CA GLN A 52 -11.02 -6.21 -3.73
C GLN A 52 -12.09 -5.19 -4.16
N PRO A 53 -11.73 -4.08 -4.84
CA PRO A 53 -12.70 -3.19 -5.47
C PRO A 53 -13.48 -3.93 -6.57
N ASP A 54 -14.74 -3.60 -6.74
CA ASP A 54 -15.61 -4.16 -7.79
C ASP A 54 -15.08 -3.89 -9.21
N THR A 55 -14.34 -2.77 -9.38
CA THR A 55 -13.73 -2.38 -10.65
C THR A 55 -12.41 -3.08 -10.98
N ALA A 56 -11.83 -3.84 -10.05
CA ALA A 56 -10.50 -4.44 -10.23
C ALA A 56 -10.44 -5.41 -11.44
N GLU A 57 -11.45 -6.28 -11.60
CA GLU A 57 -11.54 -7.22 -12.71
C GLU A 57 -11.63 -6.49 -14.06
N GLN A 58 -12.40 -5.41 -14.12
CA GLN A 58 -12.52 -4.59 -15.33
C GLN A 58 -11.17 -4.01 -15.73
N TYR A 59 -10.43 -3.42 -14.81
CA TYR A 59 -9.11 -2.84 -15.12
C TYR A 59 -8.12 -3.89 -15.62
N VAL A 60 -8.07 -5.06 -14.98
CA VAL A 60 -7.19 -6.15 -15.42
C VAL A 60 -7.60 -6.64 -16.81
N THR A 61 -8.89 -6.81 -17.06
CA THR A 61 -9.42 -7.25 -18.36
C THR A 61 -9.11 -6.24 -19.46
N GLU A 62 -9.25 -4.95 -19.19
CA GLU A 62 -8.90 -3.88 -20.15
C GLU A 62 -7.41 -3.97 -20.57
N GLU A 63 -6.50 -4.24 -19.64
CA GLU A 63 -5.08 -4.38 -19.96
C GLU A 63 -4.78 -5.67 -20.74
N LEU A 64 -5.44 -6.79 -20.42
CA LEU A 64 -5.30 -8.03 -21.18
C LEU A 64 -5.82 -7.87 -22.64
N GLU A 65 -6.93 -7.19 -22.82
CA GLU A 65 -7.47 -6.90 -24.16
C GLU A 65 -6.59 -5.89 -24.92
N ALA A 66 -5.98 -4.92 -24.23
CA ALA A 66 -5.00 -4.03 -24.85
C ALA A 66 -3.80 -4.82 -25.37
N TRP A 67 -3.24 -5.72 -24.56
CA TRP A 67 -2.15 -6.60 -24.98
C TRP A 67 -2.52 -7.48 -26.17
N LYS A 68 -3.66 -8.16 -26.10
CA LYS A 68 -4.16 -9.05 -27.17
C LYS A 68 -4.33 -8.32 -28.51
N ARG A 69 -4.81 -7.08 -28.48
CA ARG A 69 -5.12 -6.30 -29.68
C ARG A 69 -3.93 -5.53 -30.24
N LEU A 70 -3.10 -4.97 -29.38
CA LEU A 70 -2.03 -4.04 -29.75
C LEU A 70 -0.63 -4.65 -29.66
N GLY A 71 -0.44 -5.71 -28.89
CA GLY A 71 0.91 -6.27 -28.69
C GLY A 71 1.85 -5.21 -28.12
N VAL A 72 3.00 -5.03 -28.75
CA VAL A 72 4.02 -4.04 -28.34
C VAL A 72 3.53 -2.59 -28.42
N ASP A 73 2.60 -2.30 -29.30
CA ASP A 73 2.06 -0.94 -29.47
C ASP A 73 1.24 -0.49 -28.26
N ALA A 74 0.81 -1.42 -27.39
CA ALA A 74 0.15 -1.08 -26.12
C ALA A 74 1.00 -0.20 -25.20
N HIS A 75 2.31 -0.19 -25.37
CA HIS A 75 3.21 0.71 -24.64
C HIS A 75 2.88 2.20 -24.89
N LEU A 76 2.34 2.52 -26.07
CA LEU A 76 2.06 3.89 -26.51
C LEU A 76 0.60 4.16 -26.83
N GLU A 77 -0.14 3.15 -27.36
CA GLU A 77 -1.46 3.32 -27.97
C GLU A 77 -2.62 2.73 -27.14
N ALA A 78 -2.35 2.09 -26.01
CA ALA A 78 -3.41 1.62 -25.12
C ALA A 78 -4.19 2.80 -24.54
N LYS A 79 -5.41 2.55 -24.06
CA LYS A 79 -6.23 3.52 -23.30
C LYS A 79 -5.46 4.10 -22.12
N ARG A 80 -4.65 3.29 -21.46
CA ARG A 80 -3.64 3.65 -20.47
C ARG A 80 -2.29 3.15 -20.98
N PRO A 81 -1.50 3.97 -21.69
CA PRO A 81 -0.21 3.55 -22.24
C PRO A 81 0.72 3.03 -21.17
N TRP A 82 1.37 1.91 -21.44
CA TRP A 82 2.18 1.24 -20.40
C TRP A 82 3.49 1.95 -20.07
N LEU A 83 4.06 2.68 -21.03
CA LEU A 83 5.34 3.38 -20.82
C LEU A 83 5.23 4.45 -19.70
N PRO A 84 4.24 5.38 -19.73
CA PRO A 84 4.04 6.37 -18.67
C PRO A 84 3.10 5.89 -17.56
N TYR A 85 2.81 4.60 -17.44
CA TYR A 85 1.76 4.08 -16.55
C TYR A 85 1.91 4.54 -15.10
N HIS A 86 3.15 4.65 -14.61
CA HIS A 86 3.46 5.12 -13.26
C HIS A 86 3.06 6.60 -13.03
N GLU A 87 2.96 7.41 -14.08
CA GLU A 87 2.63 8.84 -13.98
C GLU A 87 1.15 9.09 -13.65
N PHE A 88 0.25 8.19 -14.08
CA PHE A 88 -1.20 8.35 -13.88
C PHE A 88 -1.63 8.38 -12.41
N LEU A 89 -0.83 7.81 -11.53
CA LEU A 89 -1.14 7.67 -10.11
C LEU A 89 -0.40 8.67 -9.22
N ILE A 90 0.51 9.48 -9.78
CA ILE A 90 1.37 10.38 -9.00
C ILE A 90 0.55 11.40 -8.23
N SER A 91 -0.25 12.22 -8.91
CA SER A 91 -0.98 13.31 -8.26
C SER A 91 -1.96 12.82 -7.20
N LEU A 92 -2.71 11.73 -7.49
CA LEU A 92 -3.64 11.14 -6.53
C LEU A 92 -2.91 10.56 -5.31
N SER A 93 -1.76 9.92 -5.53
CA SER A 93 -0.95 9.37 -4.43
C SER A 93 -0.32 10.49 -3.60
N ALA A 94 0.16 11.56 -4.24
CA ALA A 94 0.71 12.72 -3.57
C ALA A 94 -0.33 13.40 -2.65
N GLU A 95 -1.56 13.56 -3.12
CA GLU A 95 -2.67 14.08 -2.31
C GLU A 95 -2.94 13.22 -1.08
N ILE A 96 -2.98 11.89 -1.23
CA ILE A 96 -3.24 10.96 -0.13
C ILE A 96 -2.14 11.01 0.94
N VAL A 97 -0.87 11.09 0.54
CA VAL A 97 0.27 11.08 1.48
C VAL A 97 0.69 12.48 1.92
N GLY A 98 0.07 13.55 1.41
CA GLY A 98 0.40 14.94 1.75
C GLY A 98 1.74 15.40 1.19
N ALA A 99 2.15 14.90 0.02
CA ALA A 99 3.39 15.24 -0.67
C ALA A 99 3.12 16.06 -1.94
N LYS A 100 4.20 16.54 -2.60
CA LYS A 100 4.14 17.12 -3.94
C LYS A 100 4.30 16.03 -5.00
N ASP A 101 3.83 16.28 -6.20
CA ASP A 101 3.92 15.33 -7.32
C ASP A 101 5.36 14.87 -7.60
N ASN A 102 6.34 15.78 -7.49
CA ASN A 102 7.74 15.46 -7.69
C ASN A 102 8.43 14.73 -6.52
N GLU A 103 7.70 14.44 -5.46
CA GLU A 103 8.18 13.71 -4.27
C GLU A 103 7.60 12.28 -4.19
N VAL A 104 6.75 11.89 -5.15
CA VAL A 104 6.06 10.60 -5.15
C VAL A 104 6.34 9.83 -6.43
N VAL A 105 6.56 8.53 -6.29
CA VAL A 105 6.58 7.58 -7.39
C VAL A 105 5.85 6.31 -6.97
N VAL A 106 4.97 5.81 -7.83
CA VAL A 106 4.27 4.54 -7.62
C VAL A 106 5.04 3.45 -8.34
N MET A 107 5.65 2.56 -7.60
CA MET A 107 6.50 1.51 -8.16
C MET A 107 6.56 0.30 -7.21
N ASN A 108 6.80 -0.88 -7.74
CA ASN A 108 7.13 -2.12 -7.03
C ASN A 108 6.35 -2.41 -5.72
N SER A 109 6.80 -3.44 -4.99
CA SER A 109 6.35 -3.72 -3.62
C SER A 109 7.23 -3.02 -2.59
N LEU A 110 6.75 -2.90 -1.35
CA LEU A 110 7.47 -2.28 -0.24
C LEU A 110 8.89 -2.85 -0.08
N THR A 111 9.03 -4.17 -0.02
CA THR A 111 10.34 -4.83 0.20
C THR A 111 11.31 -4.57 -0.96
N VAL A 112 10.83 -4.61 -2.21
CA VAL A 112 11.67 -4.27 -3.38
C VAL A 112 12.13 -2.82 -3.33
N ASN A 113 11.20 -1.89 -3.02
CA ASN A 113 11.54 -0.47 -2.89
C ASN A 113 12.55 -0.22 -1.77
N LEU A 114 12.39 -0.88 -0.63
CA LEU A 114 13.33 -0.79 0.49
C LEU A 114 14.74 -1.24 0.06
N HIS A 115 14.87 -2.35 -0.66
CA HIS A 115 16.16 -2.81 -1.20
C HIS A 115 16.75 -1.83 -2.21
N LEU A 116 15.96 -1.30 -3.13
CA LEU A 116 16.40 -0.32 -4.12
C LEU A 116 16.89 0.98 -3.47
N LEU A 117 16.15 1.46 -2.45
CA LEU A 117 16.55 2.65 -1.68
C LEU A 117 17.85 2.41 -0.90
N MET A 118 17.98 1.26 -0.23
CA MET A 118 19.22 0.92 0.46
C MET A 118 20.38 0.75 -0.50
N ALA A 119 20.21 0.08 -1.63
CA ALA A 119 21.22 -0.03 -2.67
C ALA A 119 21.65 1.34 -3.24
N SER A 120 20.73 2.30 -3.28
CA SER A 120 20.98 3.65 -3.79
C SER A 120 21.62 4.57 -2.76
N PHE A 121 21.20 4.52 -1.51
CA PHE A 121 21.54 5.54 -0.50
C PHE A 121 22.37 5.02 0.68
N TYR A 122 22.25 3.76 1.07
CA TYR A 122 23.02 3.21 2.17
C TYR A 122 24.48 2.97 1.73
N ARG A 123 25.36 3.83 2.18
CA ARG A 123 26.80 3.79 1.91
C ARG A 123 27.54 3.73 3.25
N PRO A 124 27.66 2.52 3.86
CA PRO A 124 28.35 2.38 5.14
C PRO A 124 29.83 2.73 5.00
N LYS A 125 30.33 3.58 5.91
CA LYS A 125 31.73 4.03 5.88
C LYS A 125 32.23 4.30 7.29
N GLY A 126 33.29 3.62 7.70
CA GLY A 126 33.89 3.77 9.04
C GLY A 126 32.83 3.52 10.14
N VAL A 127 32.66 4.51 11.01
CA VAL A 127 31.68 4.44 12.12
C VAL A 127 30.21 4.65 11.70
N ARG A 128 29.99 5.18 10.50
CA ARG A 128 28.65 5.45 9.95
C ARG A 128 28.12 4.23 9.18
N LYS A 129 27.77 3.17 9.90
CA LYS A 129 27.33 1.89 9.31
C LYS A 129 26.05 1.36 9.90
N LYS A 130 25.59 1.93 11.01
CA LYS A 130 24.42 1.46 11.73
C LYS A 130 23.11 1.87 11.04
N ILE A 131 22.11 0.97 11.11
CA ILE A 131 20.75 1.24 10.65
C ILE A 131 19.82 1.20 11.86
N LEU A 132 18.98 2.20 12.01
CA LEU A 132 17.95 2.30 13.05
C LEU A 132 16.59 1.97 12.44
N ILE A 133 15.86 1.04 13.07
CA ILE A 133 14.46 0.70 12.75
C ILE A 133 13.64 0.61 14.04
N GLU A 134 12.30 0.60 13.92
CA GLU A 134 11.45 0.37 15.09
C GLU A 134 11.65 -1.05 15.65
N LYS A 135 11.50 -1.20 16.98
CA LYS A 135 11.71 -2.47 17.68
C LYS A 135 10.86 -3.63 17.18
N GLN A 136 9.65 -3.32 16.70
CA GLN A 136 8.68 -4.28 16.18
C GLN A 136 8.45 -4.14 14.68
N ALA A 137 9.51 -3.77 13.93
CA ALA A 137 9.45 -3.70 12.48
C ALA A 137 8.89 -5.00 11.89
N PHE A 138 8.13 -4.88 10.81
CA PHE A 138 7.58 -6.03 10.12
C PHE A 138 8.71 -7.00 9.71
N PRO A 139 8.52 -8.32 9.82
CA PRO A 139 9.62 -9.27 9.60
C PRO A 139 10.36 -9.12 8.28
N SER A 140 9.65 -8.86 7.17
CA SER A 140 10.28 -8.66 5.86
C SER A 140 11.23 -7.46 5.83
N ASP A 141 10.87 -6.35 6.52
CA ASP A 141 11.68 -5.14 6.56
C ASP A 141 12.94 -5.38 7.38
N ARG A 142 12.79 -6.06 8.52
CA ARG A 142 13.93 -6.45 9.34
C ARG A 142 14.89 -7.38 8.60
N TYR A 143 14.37 -8.38 7.86
CA TYR A 143 15.21 -9.28 7.07
C TYR A 143 15.90 -8.53 5.92
N ALA A 144 15.22 -7.63 5.25
CA ALA A 144 15.79 -6.80 4.19
C ALA A 144 16.96 -5.96 4.73
N VAL A 145 16.77 -5.27 5.86
CA VAL A 145 17.82 -4.46 6.50
C VAL A 145 18.99 -5.33 6.95
N GLN A 146 18.74 -6.46 7.60
CA GLN A 146 19.79 -7.39 8.00
C GLN A 146 20.58 -7.93 6.82
N SER A 147 19.92 -8.22 5.70
CA SER A 147 20.60 -8.69 4.49
C SER A 147 21.52 -7.62 3.90
N GLN A 148 21.11 -6.36 3.91
CA GLN A 148 21.93 -5.23 3.47
C GLN A 148 23.15 -5.00 4.36
N LEU A 149 22.99 -5.11 5.67
CA LEU A 149 24.13 -5.04 6.60
C LEU A 149 25.15 -6.14 6.27
N ARG A 150 24.72 -7.41 6.12
CA ARG A 150 25.60 -8.52 5.75
C ARG A 150 26.25 -8.34 4.38
N PHE A 151 25.51 -7.83 3.40
CA PHE A 151 26.01 -7.55 2.05
C PHE A 151 27.20 -6.59 2.09
N HIS A 152 27.18 -5.62 3.00
CA HIS A 152 28.26 -4.67 3.23
C HIS A 152 29.32 -5.13 4.24
N GLY A 153 29.29 -6.39 4.69
CA GLY A 153 30.26 -6.94 5.64
C GLY A 153 30.06 -6.49 7.10
N ASN A 154 28.86 -5.95 7.44
CA ASN A 154 28.52 -5.52 8.78
C ASN A 154 27.73 -6.62 9.54
N ASP A 155 27.83 -6.65 10.87
CA ASP A 155 27.08 -7.58 11.71
C ASP A 155 25.72 -6.99 12.11
N PRO A 156 24.60 -7.59 11.71
CA PRO A 156 23.26 -7.10 12.13
C PRO A 156 23.03 -7.10 13.64
N ASN A 157 23.77 -7.90 14.42
CA ASN A 157 23.65 -7.91 15.89
C ASN A 157 24.25 -6.66 16.55
N GLU A 158 25.23 -6.05 15.89
CA GLU A 158 25.92 -4.84 16.38
C GLU A 158 25.42 -3.57 15.68
N ASP A 159 25.05 -3.68 14.41
CA ASP A 159 24.84 -2.54 13.53
C ASP A 159 23.36 -2.29 13.18
N LEU A 160 22.43 -3.17 13.60
CA LEU A 160 20.99 -2.91 13.59
C LEU A 160 20.52 -2.48 14.99
N ILE A 161 19.92 -1.29 15.07
CA ILE A 161 19.44 -0.69 16.33
C ILE A 161 17.90 -0.60 16.29
#